data_e9323cb9aefa7cde8e987b683bd4fbb6
#
_entry.id   e9323cb9aefa7cde8e987b683bd4fbb6
#
_cell.length_a   1.000
_cell.length_b   1.000
_cell.length_c   1.000
_cell.angle_alpha   90.00
_cell.angle_beta   90.00
_cell.angle_gamma   90.00
#
_symmetry.space_group_name_H-M   'P 1'
#
loop_
_entity.id
_entity.type
_entity.pdbx_description
1 polymer ?
#
loop_
_entity_poly.entity_id
_entity_poly.type
_entity_poly.pdbx_seq_one_letter_code
_entity_poly.pdbx_strand_id
1 'polypeptide(L)'
;MKAPTSDVEVRVPPRGPVTEVHTLGPAGTNCEAAARKWLAANDLSARVILHSTLEDALQPVKESSGSAVLLACVVYPQLHTIVFENLDWLRLQDEFIMNTYNMVLAARPGGGTFRTAVSHPAPRHLAELKGLSVTEATSNSKAARLCSRGEFDACITTAKAAQQEGLVEVEDYGPVPMGFTVHAVKVDGGVDVEE
;
A
#
# COMPACT_ATOMS: atom_id res chain seq x y z
N MET A 1 -16.01 32.43 -23.07
CA MET A 1 -15.61 31.07 -22.64
C MET A 1 -14.28 31.23 -21.94
N LYS A 2 -14.25 31.17 -20.59
CA LYS A 2 -13.00 31.25 -19.81
C LYS A 2 -12.28 29.89 -19.94
N ALA A 3 -11.01 29.92 -20.32
CA ALA A 3 -10.16 28.74 -20.31
C ALA A 3 -10.09 28.17 -18.88
N PRO A 4 -10.06 26.84 -18.69
CA PRO A 4 -9.87 26.29 -17.36
C PRO A 4 -8.50 26.76 -16.85
N THR A 5 -8.51 27.29 -15.62
CA THR A 5 -7.30 27.53 -14.85
C THR A 5 -6.57 26.21 -14.73
N SER A 6 -5.31 26.18 -15.18
CA SER A 6 -4.44 25.03 -14.98
C SER A 6 -4.35 24.73 -13.49
N ASP A 7 -4.80 23.54 -13.08
CA ASP A 7 -4.56 23.04 -11.73
C ASP A 7 -3.05 23.04 -11.48
N VAL A 8 -2.64 23.87 -10.53
CA VAL A 8 -1.22 23.94 -10.14
C VAL A 8 -0.93 22.67 -9.34
N GLU A 9 -0.05 21.85 -9.88
CA GLU A 9 0.50 20.69 -9.15
C GLU A 9 1.29 21.22 -7.96
N VAL A 10 0.66 21.35 -6.80
CA VAL A 10 1.30 21.84 -5.58
C VAL A 10 2.04 20.66 -4.92
N ARG A 11 3.25 20.37 -5.41
CA ARG A 11 4.21 19.60 -4.62
C ARG A 11 4.71 20.48 -3.49
N VAL A 12 4.28 20.19 -2.28
CA VAL A 12 4.81 20.84 -1.09
C VAL A 12 5.98 19.98 -0.58
N PRO A 13 7.24 20.42 -0.77
CA PRO A 13 8.37 19.63 -0.28
C PRO A 13 8.30 19.50 1.24
N PRO A 14 8.86 18.42 1.82
CA PRO A 14 8.97 18.27 3.25
C PRO A 14 9.65 19.51 3.84
N ARG A 15 9.05 20.17 4.84
CA ARG A 15 9.60 21.37 5.46
C ARG A 15 10.69 21.06 6.52
N GLY A 16 11.17 19.81 6.58
CA GLY A 16 12.20 19.35 7.50
C GLY A 16 12.75 17.99 7.09
N PRO A 17 13.81 17.49 7.74
CA PRO A 17 14.35 16.18 7.45
C PRO A 17 13.32 15.10 7.87
N VAL A 18 12.80 14.37 6.89
CA VAL A 18 12.00 13.17 7.17
C VAL A 18 12.95 12.07 7.64
N THR A 19 12.70 11.54 8.83
CA THR A 19 13.47 10.46 9.44
C THR A 19 12.73 9.13 9.47
N GLU A 20 11.40 9.16 9.32
CA GLU A 20 10.55 7.98 9.35
C GLU A 20 9.40 8.08 8.32
N VAL A 21 9.13 6.96 7.67
CA VAL A 21 7.92 6.76 6.85
C VAL A 21 7.11 5.64 7.48
N HIS A 22 5.95 5.97 8.01
CA HIS A 22 5.01 5.01 8.59
C HIS A 22 4.04 4.54 7.52
N THR A 23 3.85 3.24 7.38
CA THR A 23 2.96 2.68 6.37
C THR A 23 2.40 1.31 6.78
N LEU A 24 1.48 0.79 5.98
CA LEU A 24 0.85 -0.51 6.21
C LEU A 24 1.84 -1.65 5.92
N GLY A 25 1.98 -2.57 6.87
CA GLY A 25 2.71 -3.83 6.75
C GLY A 25 1.86 -4.98 6.18
N PRO A 26 2.35 -6.20 6.31
CA PRO A 26 3.69 -6.60 6.77
C PRO A 26 4.81 -6.28 5.75
N ALA A 27 6.04 -6.72 6.07
CA ALA A 27 7.17 -6.63 5.13
C ALA A 27 6.90 -7.37 3.81
N GLY A 28 7.44 -6.84 2.70
CA GLY A 28 7.24 -7.39 1.35
C GLY A 28 5.94 -6.91 0.67
N THR A 29 5.19 -5.98 1.26
CA THR A 29 3.98 -5.41 0.67
C THR A 29 4.27 -4.29 -0.33
N ASN A 30 3.27 -3.95 -1.15
CA ASN A 30 3.33 -2.80 -2.06
C ASN A 30 3.49 -1.48 -1.30
N CYS A 31 2.93 -1.35 -0.08
CA CYS A 31 3.08 -0.16 0.73
C CYS A 31 4.53 0.06 1.19
N GLU A 32 5.22 -0.99 1.62
CA GLU A 32 6.66 -0.91 1.91
C GLU A 32 7.47 -0.55 0.67
N ALA A 33 7.17 -1.17 -0.49
CA ALA A 33 7.85 -0.87 -1.75
C ALA A 33 7.62 0.60 -2.18
N ALA A 34 6.40 1.11 -2.01
CA ALA A 34 6.04 2.49 -2.29
C ALA A 34 6.80 3.47 -1.38
N ALA A 35 6.90 3.17 -0.08
CA ALA A 35 7.66 3.98 0.87
C ALA A 35 9.14 4.08 0.47
N ARG A 36 9.76 2.96 0.14
CA ARG A 36 11.16 2.92 -0.32
C ARG A 36 11.36 3.67 -1.65
N LYS A 37 10.42 3.53 -2.59
CA LYS A 37 10.45 4.24 -3.87
C LYS A 37 10.32 5.75 -3.68
N TRP A 38 9.40 6.18 -2.81
CA TRP A 38 9.21 7.59 -2.50
C TRP A 38 10.47 8.21 -1.85
N LEU A 39 11.08 7.50 -0.90
CA LEU A 39 12.34 7.91 -0.28
C LEU A 39 13.45 8.09 -1.31
N ALA A 40 13.63 7.10 -2.19
CA ALA A 40 14.64 7.16 -3.24
C ALA A 40 14.39 8.30 -4.25
N ALA A 41 13.12 8.54 -4.63
CA ALA A 41 12.77 9.61 -5.58
C ALA A 41 12.96 11.03 -5.01
N ASN A 42 13.03 11.16 -3.69
CA ASN A 42 13.23 12.43 -2.98
C ASN A 42 14.62 12.56 -2.35
N ASP A 43 15.54 11.64 -2.63
CA ASP A 43 16.90 11.59 -2.04
C ASP A 43 16.89 11.61 -0.50
N LEU A 44 15.88 10.97 0.10
CA LEU A 44 15.71 10.92 1.55
C LEU A 44 16.25 9.61 2.13
N SER A 45 16.93 9.71 3.27
CA SER A 45 17.38 8.58 4.08
C SER A 45 16.57 8.52 5.36
N ALA A 46 15.52 7.67 5.37
CA ALA A 46 14.62 7.52 6.50
C ALA A 46 14.26 6.04 6.74
N ARG A 47 13.81 5.73 7.95
CA ARG A 47 13.36 4.38 8.31
C ARG A 47 11.93 4.17 7.82
N VAL A 48 11.64 2.99 7.27
CA VAL A 48 10.26 2.56 6.97
C VAL A 48 9.75 1.76 8.15
N ILE A 49 8.69 2.25 8.80
CA ILE A 49 8.03 1.63 9.95
C ILE A 49 6.72 1.02 9.47
N LEU A 50 6.56 -0.29 9.70
CA LEU A 50 5.41 -1.06 9.23
C LEU A 50 4.42 -1.29 10.36
N HIS A 51 3.15 -0.95 10.11
CA HIS A 51 2.05 -1.07 11.07
C HIS A 51 1.03 -2.14 10.64
N SER A 52 0.28 -2.65 11.58
CA SER A 52 -0.81 -3.61 11.29
C SER A 52 -1.99 -2.92 10.60
N THR A 53 -2.25 -1.65 10.95
CA THR A 53 -3.24 -0.76 10.33
C THR A 53 -2.63 0.61 10.09
N LEU A 54 -3.24 1.45 9.25
CA LEU A 54 -2.80 2.84 9.10
C LEU A 54 -3.20 3.69 10.31
N GLU A 55 -4.25 3.32 11.00
CA GLU A 55 -4.69 3.95 12.26
C GLU A 55 -3.60 3.85 13.33
N ASP A 56 -2.91 2.71 13.43
CA ASP A 56 -1.78 2.51 14.37
C ASP A 56 -0.58 3.43 14.05
N ALA A 57 -0.49 3.92 12.82
CA ALA A 57 0.57 4.81 12.39
C ALA A 57 0.32 6.29 12.76
N LEU A 58 -0.94 6.68 13.05
CA LEU A 58 -1.31 8.09 13.23
C LEU A 58 -0.64 8.72 14.44
N GLN A 59 -0.69 8.06 15.58
CA GLN A 59 -0.12 8.62 16.82
C GLN A 59 1.39 8.84 16.71
N PRO A 60 2.22 7.88 16.26
CA PRO A 60 3.64 8.11 16.04
C PRO A 60 3.93 9.26 15.06
N VAL A 61 3.17 9.37 13.96
CA VAL A 61 3.33 10.46 13.01
C VAL A 61 3.01 11.81 13.65
N LYS A 62 1.89 11.91 14.40
CA LYS A 62 1.49 13.13 15.10
C LYS A 62 2.54 13.61 16.11
N GLU A 63 3.11 12.68 16.88
CA GLU A 63 4.11 12.98 17.91
C GLU A 63 5.50 13.32 17.34
N SER A 64 5.75 13.03 16.08
CA SER A 64 7.04 13.25 15.43
C SER A 64 7.41 14.71 15.22
N SER A 65 6.47 15.64 15.47
CA SER A 65 6.67 17.09 15.23
C SER A 65 7.12 17.42 13.79
N GLY A 66 6.68 16.62 12.82
CA GLY A 66 6.95 16.82 11.40
C GLY A 66 8.16 16.06 10.84
N SER A 67 8.85 15.26 11.65
CA SER A 67 9.96 14.43 11.17
C SER A 67 9.52 13.05 10.62
N ALA A 68 8.24 12.70 10.73
CA ALA A 68 7.66 11.51 10.16
C ALA A 68 6.51 11.83 9.21
N VAL A 69 6.29 10.92 8.24
CA VAL A 69 5.17 10.98 7.30
C VAL A 69 4.38 9.67 7.32
N LEU A 70 3.08 9.76 7.02
CA LEU A 70 2.21 8.61 6.76
C LEU A 70 2.14 8.37 5.26
N LEU A 71 2.54 7.20 4.79
CA LEU A 71 2.32 6.77 3.40
C LEU A 71 1.16 5.79 3.34
N ALA A 72 0.18 6.09 2.53
CA ALA A 72 -1.03 5.29 2.36
C ALA A 72 -1.27 4.90 0.90
N CYS A 73 -1.84 3.71 0.69
CA CYS A 73 -2.41 3.32 -0.59
C CYS A 73 -3.82 3.92 -0.72
N VAL A 74 -4.15 4.54 -1.84
CA VAL A 74 -5.45 5.20 -2.07
C VAL A 74 -6.65 4.27 -1.93
N VAL A 75 -6.45 2.97 -2.10
CA VAL A 75 -7.51 1.96 -1.94
C VAL A 75 -7.63 1.40 -0.52
N TYR A 76 -6.91 1.96 0.46
CA TYR A 76 -7.11 1.57 1.86
C TYR A 76 -8.51 1.99 2.32
N PRO A 77 -9.35 1.06 2.79
CA PRO A 77 -10.79 1.34 2.99
C PRO A 77 -11.09 2.51 3.93
N GLN A 78 -10.27 2.73 4.96
CA GLN A 78 -10.45 3.77 5.94
C GLN A 78 -9.66 5.07 5.64
N LEU A 79 -8.99 5.18 4.49
CA LEU A 79 -8.12 6.33 4.22
C LEU A 79 -8.89 7.66 4.28
N HIS A 80 -10.11 7.72 3.72
CA HIS A 80 -10.93 8.92 3.78
C HIS A 80 -11.28 9.31 5.23
N THR A 81 -11.64 8.34 6.07
CA THR A 81 -11.91 8.55 7.49
C THR A 81 -10.68 9.07 8.21
N ILE A 82 -9.52 8.45 7.99
CA ILE A 82 -8.24 8.90 8.55
C ILE A 82 -7.98 10.38 8.19
N VAL A 83 -8.15 10.75 6.93
CA VAL A 83 -7.89 12.13 6.48
C VAL A 83 -8.88 13.10 7.12
N PHE A 84 -10.20 12.82 7.05
CA PHE A 84 -11.23 13.74 7.52
C PHE A 84 -11.28 13.90 9.04
N GLU A 85 -10.98 12.84 9.81
CA GLU A 85 -10.93 12.91 11.27
C GLU A 85 -9.67 13.60 11.81
N ASN A 86 -8.66 13.83 10.97
CA ASN A 86 -7.37 14.39 11.37
C ASN A 86 -7.01 15.69 10.60
N LEU A 87 -8.00 16.37 10.02
CA LEU A 87 -7.81 17.60 9.24
C LEU A 87 -7.15 18.76 10.02
N ASP A 88 -7.24 18.73 11.34
CA ASP A 88 -6.61 19.72 12.22
C ASP A 88 -5.07 19.68 12.18
N TRP A 89 -4.49 18.48 12.02
CA TRP A 89 -3.04 18.30 12.09
C TRP A 89 -2.42 17.56 10.90
N LEU A 90 -3.21 16.74 10.17
CA LEU A 90 -2.74 15.95 9.04
C LEU A 90 -3.06 16.66 7.72
N ARG A 91 -2.09 16.69 6.79
CA ARG A 91 -2.29 17.24 5.45
C ARG A 91 -1.68 16.33 4.39
N LEU A 92 -2.29 16.30 3.21
CA LEU A 92 -1.67 15.73 2.02
C LEU A 92 -0.41 16.54 1.66
N GLN A 93 0.70 15.86 1.47
CA GLN A 93 1.99 16.45 1.12
C GLN A 93 2.43 16.08 -0.28
N ASP A 94 2.23 14.82 -0.67
CA ASP A 94 2.66 14.30 -1.98
C ASP A 94 1.77 13.15 -2.41
N GLU A 95 1.71 12.89 -3.71
CA GLU A 95 1.03 11.74 -4.29
C GLU A 95 1.79 11.22 -5.51
N PHE A 96 1.70 9.93 -5.76
CA PHE A 96 2.33 9.32 -6.91
C PHE A 96 1.65 8.00 -7.31
N ILE A 97 1.88 7.58 -8.56
CA ILE A 97 1.47 6.28 -9.07
C ILE A 97 2.68 5.36 -9.16
N MET A 98 2.49 4.12 -8.71
CA MET A 98 3.49 3.07 -8.83
C MET A 98 2.81 1.78 -9.31
N ASN A 99 3.44 1.06 -10.23
CA ASN A 99 3.04 -0.31 -10.51
C ASN A 99 3.32 -1.18 -9.28
N THR A 100 2.29 -1.92 -8.84
CA THR A 100 2.45 -2.93 -7.79
C THR A 100 3.35 -4.08 -8.26
N TYR A 101 3.75 -4.98 -7.36
CA TYR A 101 4.22 -6.28 -7.81
C TYR A 101 3.13 -6.97 -8.63
N ASN A 102 3.54 -7.78 -9.63
CA ASN A 102 2.58 -8.57 -10.42
C ASN A 102 1.64 -9.34 -9.51
N MET A 103 0.36 -9.32 -9.85
CA MET A 103 -0.63 -10.21 -9.23
C MET A 103 -0.55 -11.57 -9.91
N VAL A 104 -0.52 -12.63 -9.12
CA VAL A 104 -0.36 -14.00 -9.63
C VAL A 104 -1.34 -14.95 -8.95
N LEU A 105 -1.78 -15.97 -9.69
CA LEU A 105 -2.25 -17.21 -9.11
C LEU A 105 -1.02 -18.06 -8.80
N ALA A 106 -0.83 -18.41 -7.54
CA ALA A 106 0.34 -19.20 -7.10
C ALA A 106 -0.09 -20.41 -6.30
N ALA A 107 0.73 -21.46 -6.32
CA ALA A 107 0.48 -22.71 -5.61
C ALA A 107 1.80 -23.33 -5.12
N ARG A 108 1.71 -24.36 -4.29
CA ARG A 108 2.90 -25.14 -3.91
C ARG A 108 3.48 -25.88 -5.13
N PRO A 109 4.81 -26.08 -5.19
CA PRO A 109 5.44 -26.90 -6.21
C PRO A 109 4.80 -28.32 -6.27
N GLY A 110 4.59 -28.82 -7.49
CA GLY A 110 3.98 -30.13 -7.69
C GLY A 110 2.48 -30.20 -7.42
N GLY A 111 1.81 -29.07 -7.22
CA GLY A 111 0.36 -28.98 -7.04
C GLY A 111 -0.39 -29.52 -8.27
N GLY A 112 -1.51 -30.23 -7.99
CA GLY A 112 -2.40 -30.83 -9.00
C GLY A 112 -3.60 -29.93 -9.32
N THR A 113 -4.78 -30.54 -9.32
CA THR A 113 -6.04 -29.80 -9.54
C THR A 113 -6.36 -28.92 -8.34
N PHE A 114 -6.57 -27.65 -8.59
CA PHE A 114 -6.96 -26.67 -7.57
C PHE A 114 -8.49 -26.66 -7.42
N ARG A 115 -9.00 -26.62 -6.20
CA ARG A 115 -10.42 -26.47 -5.85
C ARG A 115 -10.66 -25.28 -4.94
N THR A 116 -9.70 -24.99 -4.07
CA THR A 116 -9.76 -23.94 -3.07
C THR A 116 -8.66 -22.93 -3.31
N ALA A 117 -8.97 -21.65 -3.04
CA ALA A 117 -7.98 -20.58 -3.05
C ALA A 117 -8.18 -19.65 -1.86
N VAL A 118 -7.11 -18.95 -1.50
CA VAL A 118 -7.13 -17.87 -0.53
C VAL A 118 -6.64 -16.58 -1.21
N SER A 119 -7.31 -15.46 -0.92
CA SER A 119 -7.02 -14.16 -1.54
C SER A 119 -7.33 -13.00 -0.60
N HIS A 120 -6.65 -11.88 -0.78
CA HIS A 120 -7.15 -10.61 -0.28
C HIS A 120 -8.49 -10.28 -0.98
N PRO A 121 -9.46 -9.61 -0.33
CA PRO A 121 -10.77 -9.32 -0.93
C PRO A 121 -10.70 -8.66 -2.31
N ALA A 122 -9.79 -7.71 -2.51
CA ALA A 122 -9.72 -6.92 -3.75
C ALA A 122 -9.49 -7.77 -5.02
N PRO A 123 -8.47 -8.66 -5.11
CA PRO A 123 -8.24 -9.48 -6.29
C PRO A 123 -8.97 -10.84 -6.28
N ARG A 124 -9.86 -11.14 -5.33
CA ARG A 124 -10.47 -12.47 -5.16
C ARG A 124 -11.16 -12.98 -6.41
N HIS A 125 -11.77 -12.10 -7.21
CA HIS A 125 -12.47 -12.45 -8.44
C HIS A 125 -11.58 -13.18 -9.45
N LEU A 126 -10.26 -12.97 -9.42
CA LEU A 126 -9.32 -13.68 -10.30
C LEU A 126 -9.30 -15.18 -10.05
N ALA A 127 -9.49 -15.62 -8.80
CA ALA A 127 -9.64 -17.04 -8.46
C ALA A 127 -11.06 -17.55 -8.74
N GLU A 128 -12.07 -16.73 -8.51
CA GLU A 128 -13.48 -17.06 -8.81
C GLU A 128 -13.69 -17.32 -10.30
N LEU A 129 -13.06 -16.55 -11.19
CA LEU A 129 -13.06 -16.76 -12.64
C LEU A 129 -12.46 -18.12 -13.06
N LYS A 130 -11.63 -18.73 -12.21
CA LYS A 130 -11.10 -20.09 -12.41
C LYS A 130 -11.98 -21.19 -11.79
N GLY A 131 -13.13 -20.82 -11.24
CA GLY A 131 -14.05 -21.76 -10.58
C GLY A 131 -13.58 -22.25 -9.22
N LEU A 132 -12.65 -21.52 -8.57
CA LEU A 132 -12.13 -21.89 -7.26
C LEU A 132 -13.04 -21.35 -6.14
N SER A 133 -13.21 -22.13 -5.07
CA SER A 133 -13.82 -21.66 -3.83
C SER A 133 -12.83 -20.77 -3.10
N VAL A 134 -13.19 -19.50 -2.85
CA VAL A 134 -12.26 -18.50 -2.31
C VAL A 134 -12.55 -18.18 -0.85
N THR A 135 -11.53 -18.25 -0.01
CA THR A 135 -11.52 -17.74 1.36
C THR A 135 -10.71 -16.44 1.41
N GLU A 136 -11.16 -15.46 2.21
CA GLU A 136 -10.51 -14.18 2.32
C GLU A 136 -9.37 -14.18 3.36
N ALA A 137 -8.28 -13.48 3.02
CA ALA A 137 -7.16 -13.19 3.89
C ALA A 137 -6.96 -11.67 4.00
N THR A 138 -6.38 -11.23 5.09
CA THR A 138 -6.18 -9.79 5.39
C THR A 138 -5.12 -9.10 4.52
N SER A 139 -4.28 -9.88 3.81
CA SER A 139 -3.26 -9.34 2.89
C SER A 139 -2.80 -10.40 1.90
N ASN A 140 -2.18 -9.95 0.78
CA ASN A 140 -1.56 -10.84 -0.20
C ASN A 140 -0.47 -11.72 0.44
N SER A 141 0.37 -11.17 1.32
CA SER A 141 1.40 -11.94 2.04
C SER A 141 0.79 -12.99 2.97
N LYS A 142 -0.36 -12.70 3.61
CA LYS A 142 -1.07 -13.68 4.42
C LYS A 142 -1.65 -14.79 3.55
N ALA A 143 -2.21 -14.45 2.39
CA ALA A 143 -2.73 -15.44 1.43
C ALA A 143 -1.62 -16.38 0.96
N ALA A 144 -0.46 -15.86 0.57
CA ALA A 144 0.70 -16.67 0.18
C ALA A 144 1.12 -17.63 1.31
N ARG A 145 1.20 -17.15 2.55
CA ARG A 145 1.59 -17.95 3.71
C ARG A 145 0.60 -19.08 4.03
N LEU A 146 -0.70 -18.83 3.93
CA LEU A 146 -1.72 -19.87 4.14
C LEU A 146 -1.63 -20.96 3.05
N CYS A 147 -1.41 -20.56 1.80
CA CYS A 147 -1.22 -21.48 0.69
C CYS A 147 0.07 -22.32 0.88
N SER A 148 1.19 -21.71 1.27
CA SER A 148 2.46 -22.43 1.47
C SER A 148 2.38 -23.49 2.57
N ARG A 149 1.54 -23.25 3.59
CA ARG A 149 1.26 -24.21 4.68
C ARG A 149 0.31 -25.34 4.29
N GLY A 150 -0.25 -25.32 3.08
CA GLY A 150 -1.17 -26.35 2.60
C GLY A 150 -2.61 -26.20 3.09
N GLU A 151 -2.97 -25.06 3.67
CA GLU A 151 -4.35 -24.80 4.12
C GLU A 151 -5.30 -24.58 2.92
N PHE A 152 -4.75 -24.17 1.77
CA PHE A 152 -5.45 -23.99 0.50
C PHE A 152 -4.62 -24.55 -0.66
N ASP A 153 -5.28 -24.92 -1.77
CA ASP A 153 -4.61 -25.46 -2.95
C ASP A 153 -3.81 -24.38 -3.68
N ALA A 154 -4.36 -23.16 -3.77
CA ALA A 154 -3.79 -22.00 -4.46
C ALA A 154 -4.04 -20.70 -3.71
N CYS A 155 -3.42 -19.62 -4.15
CA CYS A 155 -3.70 -18.27 -3.67
C CYS A 155 -3.61 -17.24 -4.80
N ILE A 156 -4.40 -16.17 -4.69
CA ILE A 156 -4.14 -14.93 -5.42
C ILE A 156 -3.27 -14.07 -4.50
N THR A 157 -2.10 -13.71 -5.01
CA THR A 157 -1.11 -12.98 -4.23
C THR A 157 -0.20 -12.16 -5.14
N THR A 158 0.80 -11.48 -4.60
CA THR A 158 1.83 -10.84 -5.42
C THR A 158 2.96 -11.83 -5.74
N ALA A 159 3.59 -11.69 -6.92
CA ALA A 159 4.77 -12.47 -7.30
C ALA A 159 5.86 -12.44 -6.21
N LYS A 160 6.05 -11.26 -5.59
CA LYS A 160 7.00 -11.10 -4.47
C LYS A 160 6.64 -11.96 -3.26
N ALA A 161 5.37 -11.96 -2.85
CA ALA A 161 4.91 -12.76 -1.71
C ALA A 161 4.94 -14.27 -2.03
N ALA A 162 4.58 -14.67 -3.26
CA ALA A 162 4.70 -16.05 -3.72
C ALA A 162 6.15 -16.54 -3.64
N GLN A 163 7.09 -15.76 -4.15
CA GLN A 163 8.52 -16.06 -4.09
C GLN A 163 9.02 -16.21 -2.65
N GLN A 164 8.64 -15.32 -1.74
CA GLN A 164 9.04 -15.37 -0.33
C GLN A 164 8.56 -16.62 0.40
N GLU A 165 7.41 -17.14 0.02
CA GLU A 165 6.81 -18.34 0.61
C GLU A 165 7.11 -19.63 -0.17
N GLY A 166 7.99 -19.57 -1.17
CA GLY A 166 8.42 -20.74 -1.96
C GLY A 166 7.32 -21.33 -2.85
N LEU A 167 6.33 -20.51 -3.22
CA LEU A 167 5.28 -20.90 -4.16
C LEU A 167 5.74 -20.73 -5.60
N VAL A 168 5.11 -21.49 -6.51
CA VAL A 168 5.27 -21.34 -7.96
C VAL A 168 4.13 -20.54 -8.54
N GLU A 169 4.45 -19.66 -9.48
CA GLU A 169 3.46 -18.90 -10.24
C GLU A 169 2.78 -19.84 -11.25
N VAL A 170 1.46 -19.93 -11.17
CA VAL A 170 0.62 -20.73 -12.08
C VAL A 170 0.13 -19.83 -13.22
N GLU A 171 -0.20 -18.59 -12.92
CA GLU A 171 -0.65 -17.58 -13.89
C GLU A 171 -0.24 -16.20 -13.42
N ASP A 172 0.24 -15.37 -14.34
CA ASP A 172 0.63 -13.97 -14.09
C ASP A 172 -0.42 -13.03 -14.71
N TYR A 173 -1.02 -12.18 -13.90
CA TYR A 173 -2.00 -11.17 -14.29
C TYR A 173 -1.37 -9.78 -14.51
N GLY A 174 -0.06 -9.67 -14.29
CA GLY A 174 0.68 -8.41 -14.42
C GLY A 174 0.55 -7.47 -13.22
N PRO A 175 1.22 -6.33 -13.32
CA PRO A 175 1.18 -5.30 -12.29
C PRO A 175 -0.10 -4.46 -12.40
N VAL A 176 -0.52 -3.90 -11.25
CA VAL A 176 -1.64 -2.95 -11.20
C VAL A 176 -1.07 -1.55 -10.92
N PRO A 177 -1.32 -0.53 -11.78
CA PRO A 177 -1.03 0.85 -11.46
C PRO A 177 -1.83 1.27 -10.22
N MET A 178 -1.16 1.74 -9.18
CA MET A 178 -1.77 2.05 -7.89
C MET A 178 -1.32 3.41 -7.39
N GLY A 179 -2.27 4.22 -6.93
CA GLY A 179 -2.00 5.50 -6.31
C GLY A 179 -1.55 5.34 -4.85
N PHE A 180 -0.61 6.17 -4.46
CA PHE A 180 -0.14 6.31 -3.09
C PHE A 180 -0.12 7.77 -2.71
N THR A 181 -0.48 8.06 -1.47
CA THR A 181 -0.48 9.40 -0.89
C THR A 181 0.48 9.47 0.28
N VAL A 182 1.12 10.61 0.44
CA VAL A 182 2.02 10.89 1.57
C VAL A 182 1.42 12.05 2.35
N HIS A 183 1.21 11.82 3.63
CA HIS A 183 0.62 12.82 4.53
C HIS A 183 1.64 13.20 5.60
N ALA A 184 1.66 14.48 5.95
CA ALA A 184 2.56 15.04 6.96
C ALA A 184 1.78 15.82 8.03
N VAL A 185 2.44 16.07 9.14
CA VAL A 185 1.92 16.98 10.18
C VAL A 185 1.89 18.40 9.64
N LYS A 186 0.79 19.13 9.86
CA LYS A 186 0.74 20.56 9.64
C LYS A 186 1.73 21.24 10.59
N VAL A 187 2.62 22.05 10.02
CA VAL A 187 3.53 22.89 10.81
C VAL A 187 2.93 24.29 10.78
N ASP A 188 2.60 24.83 11.94
CA ASP A 188 2.09 26.20 12.08
C ASP A 188 3.08 27.18 11.43
N GLY A 189 2.60 27.97 10.47
CA GLY A 189 3.41 28.96 9.72
C GLY A 189 3.42 28.84 8.21
N GLY A 190 2.59 27.99 7.60
CA GLY A 190 2.39 27.93 6.14
C GLY A 190 1.14 28.71 5.74
N VAL A 191 1.34 29.69 4.86
CA VAL A 191 0.34 30.55 4.22
C VAL A 191 -0.89 29.73 3.85
N ASP A 192 -2.03 30.02 4.50
CA ASP A 192 -3.33 29.68 3.97
C ASP A 192 -3.43 30.36 2.61
N VAL A 193 -3.65 29.58 1.56
CA VAL A 193 -4.03 30.14 0.26
C VAL A 193 -5.42 30.70 0.49
N GLU A 194 -5.49 32.03 0.64
CA GLU A 194 -6.76 32.76 0.66
C GLU A 194 -7.55 32.43 -0.60
N GLU A 195 -8.86 32.25 -0.42
CA GLU A 195 -9.90 31.94 -1.41
C GLU A 195 -9.89 32.82 -2.67
#